data_9e556fb2a1346bc3d47899871a6eb37d
#
_entry.id   9e556fb2a1346bc3d47899871a6eb37d
#
_cell.length_a   1.000
_cell.length_b   1.000
_cell.length_c   1.000
_cell.angle_alpha   90.00
_cell.angle_beta   90.00
_cell.angle_gamma   90.00
#
_symmetry.space_group_name_H-M   'P 1'
#
loop_
_entity.id
_entity.type
_entity.pdbx_description
1 polymer ?
#
loop_
_entity_poly.entity_id
_entity_poly.type
_entity_poly.pdbx_seq_one_letter_code
_entity_poly.pdbx_strand_id
1 'polypeptide(L)'
;MRRVVIAGRWDGARPFLPTGVALGEIGQGVLAGCADAEPAILPFGAGPTFDEAVAASRSQASFVRVPTDVASTREAGERVAMVLGEPRIVVEGGHNASPDCGLGFLTGLLGVADSEVSGDALPTALARAEELVTASGTDLVCAASTPRPLLGLDSVLAVDPDLNPIEEQDTALTGLLTQAFAHRPLGRRQLIESSTGHPARGYGSGAGGGVGAIIAASGGRIVPTGVLL
;
A
#
# COMPACT_ATOMS: atom_id res chain seq x y z
N MET A 1 8.41 15.84 -32.80
CA MET A 1 7.39 15.09 -32.05
C MET A 1 7.58 15.34 -30.58
N ARG A 2 6.56 15.79 -29.86
CA ARG A 2 6.61 16.10 -28.43
C ARG A 2 5.93 14.96 -27.66
N ARG A 3 6.67 14.27 -26.82
CA ARG A 3 6.07 13.26 -25.94
C ARG A 3 5.31 13.95 -24.83
N VAL A 4 4.02 13.63 -24.68
CA VAL A 4 3.13 14.13 -23.64
C VAL A 4 2.69 12.97 -22.78
N VAL A 5 3.08 12.98 -21.51
CA VAL A 5 2.67 11.94 -20.55
C VAL A 5 1.35 12.36 -19.91
N ILE A 6 0.35 11.49 -20.03
CA ILE A 6 -0.96 11.63 -19.41
C ILE A 6 -1.06 10.55 -18.34
N ALA A 7 -0.78 10.95 -17.13
CA ALA A 7 -0.75 10.06 -15.98
C ALA A 7 -1.84 10.44 -14.99
N GLY A 8 -2.52 9.45 -14.43
CA GLY A 8 -3.53 9.74 -13.43
C GLY A 8 -4.46 8.60 -13.12
N ARG A 9 -5.45 8.93 -12.29
CA ARG A 9 -6.55 8.13 -11.86
C ARG A 9 -7.85 8.87 -12.20
N TRP A 10 -8.87 8.12 -12.61
CA TRP A 10 -10.20 8.66 -12.87
C TRP A 10 -11.21 8.11 -11.85
N ASP A 11 -11.68 8.96 -10.94
CA ASP A 11 -12.45 8.56 -9.75
C ASP A 11 -13.95 8.81 -9.81
N GLY A 12 -14.53 8.90 -10.96
CA GLY A 12 -15.94 8.83 -10.83
C GLY A 12 -16.73 10.08 -11.00
N ALA A 13 -16.49 10.75 -12.10
CA ALA A 13 -17.60 11.42 -12.76
C ALA A 13 -18.52 10.36 -13.37
N ARG A 14 -19.83 10.53 -13.27
CA ARG A 14 -20.78 9.67 -13.97
C ARG A 14 -20.85 10.10 -15.45
N PRO A 15 -20.88 9.16 -16.41
CA PRO A 15 -20.82 7.71 -16.25
C PRO A 15 -19.43 7.24 -15.81
N PHE A 16 -19.40 6.12 -15.08
CA PHE A 16 -18.16 5.54 -14.61
C PHE A 16 -17.36 5.01 -15.81
N LEU A 17 -16.18 5.57 -16.04
CA LEU A 17 -15.24 5.13 -17.08
C LEU A 17 -14.03 4.49 -16.42
N PRO A 18 -13.50 3.37 -16.96
CA PRO A 18 -12.19 2.88 -16.59
C PRO A 18 -11.13 3.98 -16.76
N THR A 19 -10.14 4.01 -15.87
CA THR A 19 -9.10 5.05 -15.89
C THR A 19 -8.37 5.10 -17.23
N GLY A 20 -8.00 3.96 -17.80
CA GLY A 20 -7.31 3.91 -19.10
C GLY A 20 -8.16 4.49 -20.23
N VAL A 21 -9.47 4.27 -20.21
CA VAL A 21 -10.40 4.86 -21.20
C VAL A 21 -10.45 6.38 -21.04
N ALA A 22 -10.65 6.88 -19.81
CA ALA A 22 -10.71 8.31 -19.54
C ALA A 22 -9.41 9.04 -19.93
N LEU A 23 -8.26 8.48 -19.59
CA LEU A 23 -6.96 9.02 -20.00
C LEU A 23 -6.74 8.95 -21.51
N GLY A 24 -7.27 7.91 -22.16
CA GLY A 24 -7.26 7.78 -23.63
C GLY A 24 -8.02 8.91 -24.30
N GLU A 25 -9.22 9.25 -23.83
CA GLU A 25 -10.01 10.40 -24.33
C GLU A 25 -9.26 11.74 -24.15
N ILE A 26 -8.59 11.94 -23.01
CA ILE A 26 -7.73 13.10 -22.80
C ILE A 26 -6.59 13.10 -23.83
N GLY A 27 -6.00 11.93 -24.13
CA GLY A 27 -4.97 11.78 -25.16
C GLY A 27 -5.44 12.19 -26.56
N GLN A 28 -6.68 11.84 -26.91
CA GLN A 28 -7.28 12.31 -28.18
C GLN A 28 -7.46 13.83 -28.20
N GLY A 29 -7.88 14.42 -27.07
CA GLY A 29 -7.96 15.87 -26.95
C GLY A 29 -6.60 16.56 -27.12
N VAL A 30 -5.53 15.98 -26.59
CA VAL A 30 -4.16 16.47 -26.78
C VAL A 30 -3.76 16.41 -28.27
N LEU A 31 -4.06 15.33 -28.97
CA LEU A 31 -3.77 15.18 -30.41
C LEU A 31 -4.57 16.16 -31.26
N ALA A 32 -5.82 16.43 -30.89
CA ALA A 32 -6.64 17.42 -31.58
C ALA A 32 -6.09 18.85 -31.45
N GLY A 33 -5.48 19.17 -30.29
CA GLY A 33 -4.86 20.49 -30.06
C GLY A 33 -3.39 20.61 -30.51
N CYS A 34 -2.70 19.49 -30.65
CA CYS A 34 -1.27 19.45 -30.96
C CYS A 34 -0.93 18.19 -31.78
N ALA A 35 -1.01 18.33 -33.10
CA ALA A 35 -0.85 17.22 -34.03
C ALA A 35 0.55 16.57 -34.03
N ASP A 36 1.57 17.23 -33.50
CA ASP A 36 2.93 16.71 -33.33
C ASP A 36 3.18 16.06 -31.95
N ALA A 37 2.13 15.95 -31.11
CA ALA A 37 2.21 15.28 -29.83
C ALA A 37 2.19 13.76 -29.97
N GLU A 38 2.87 13.06 -29.07
CA GLU A 38 2.82 11.61 -28.87
C GLU A 38 2.34 11.35 -27.44
N PRO A 39 1.03 11.09 -27.24
CA PRO A 39 0.50 10.82 -25.90
C PRO A 39 0.98 9.48 -25.39
N ALA A 40 1.51 9.45 -24.16
CA ALA A 40 1.80 8.23 -23.40
C ALA A 40 0.81 8.14 -22.24
N ILE A 41 -0.04 7.14 -22.25
CA ILE A 41 -1.07 6.92 -21.23
C ILE A 41 -0.49 6.07 -20.10
N LEU A 42 -0.52 6.61 -18.87
CA LEU A 42 -0.02 5.95 -17.66
C LEU A 42 -1.08 5.99 -16.57
N PRO A 43 -2.01 5.01 -16.53
CA PRO A 43 -2.93 4.88 -15.41
C PRO A 43 -2.17 4.53 -14.13
N PHE A 44 -2.57 5.10 -12.99
CA PHE A 44 -2.08 4.69 -11.70
C PHE A 44 -3.12 4.91 -10.60
N GLY A 45 -3.15 4.03 -9.61
CA GLY A 45 -4.13 4.09 -8.52
C GLY A 45 -4.27 2.75 -7.81
N ALA A 46 -5.42 2.57 -7.16
CA ALA A 46 -5.80 1.36 -6.46
C ALA A 46 -6.92 0.61 -7.20
N GLY A 47 -7.19 -0.60 -6.79
CA GLY A 47 -8.25 -1.44 -7.34
C GLY A 47 -8.09 -1.71 -8.84
N PRO A 48 -9.16 -1.59 -9.64
CA PRO A 48 -9.08 -1.81 -11.08
C PRO A 48 -8.04 -0.94 -11.79
N THR A 49 -7.84 0.29 -11.32
CA THR A 49 -6.82 1.20 -11.89
C THR A 49 -5.40 0.69 -11.62
N PHE A 50 -5.17 0.00 -10.51
CA PHE A 50 -3.88 -0.66 -10.26
C PHE A 50 -3.62 -1.77 -11.27
N ASP A 51 -4.63 -2.60 -11.57
CA ASP A 51 -4.52 -3.66 -12.58
C ASP A 51 -4.21 -3.09 -13.98
N GLU A 52 -4.85 -1.96 -14.35
CA GLU A 52 -4.56 -1.25 -15.59
C GLU A 52 -3.11 -0.73 -15.62
N ALA A 53 -2.64 -0.18 -14.48
CA ALA A 53 -1.28 0.31 -14.34
C ALA A 53 -0.25 -0.82 -14.46
N VAL A 54 -0.51 -1.96 -13.82
CA VAL A 54 0.32 -3.17 -13.91
C VAL A 54 0.39 -3.66 -15.35
N ALA A 55 -0.76 -3.74 -16.03
CA ALA A 55 -0.82 -4.16 -17.44
C ALA A 55 -0.06 -3.22 -18.39
N ALA A 56 -0.04 -1.92 -18.08
CA ALA A 56 0.71 -0.92 -18.84
C ALA A 56 2.20 -0.89 -18.50
N SER A 57 2.59 -1.40 -17.33
CA SER A 57 3.99 -1.42 -16.88
C SER A 57 4.78 -2.51 -17.63
N ARG A 58 6.10 -2.31 -17.71
CA ARG A 58 7.04 -3.33 -18.19
C ARG A 58 7.77 -4.02 -17.04
N SER A 59 7.25 -3.89 -15.83
CA SER A 59 7.87 -4.47 -14.64
C SER A 59 7.76 -5.99 -14.65
N GLN A 60 8.83 -6.65 -14.23
CA GLN A 60 8.87 -8.11 -14.01
C GLN A 60 8.61 -8.47 -12.53
N ALA A 61 8.11 -7.53 -11.73
CA ALA A 61 7.79 -7.79 -10.34
C ALA A 61 6.57 -8.71 -10.21
N SER A 62 6.48 -9.47 -9.13
CA SER A 62 5.26 -10.15 -8.72
C SER A 62 4.33 -9.13 -8.06
N PHE A 63 3.07 -9.08 -8.50
CA PHE A 63 2.08 -8.13 -7.99
C PHE A 63 1.05 -8.83 -7.12
N VAL A 64 0.81 -8.27 -5.94
CA VAL A 64 -0.21 -8.75 -4.98
C VAL A 64 -1.19 -7.62 -4.71
N ARG A 65 -2.47 -7.89 -4.92
CA ARG A 65 -3.54 -6.96 -4.63
C ARG A 65 -4.04 -7.13 -3.20
N VAL A 66 -4.26 -6.02 -2.50
CA VAL A 66 -4.97 -5.99 -1.23
C VAL A 66 -6.46 -5.81 -1.50
N PRO A 67 -7.31 -6.78 -1.15
CA PRO A 67 -8.76 -6.60 -1.28
C PRO A 67 -9.25 -5.43 -0.41
N THR A 68 -10.16 -4.61 -0.93
CA THR A 68 -10.67 -3.40 -0.25
C THR A 68 -12.04 -3.59 0.40
N ASP A 69 -12.73 -4.68 0.08
CA ASP A 69 -14.12 -4.98 0.45
C ASP A 69 -14.24 -6.17 1.42
N VAL A 70 -13.13 -6.56 2.04
CA VAL A 70 -13.06 -7.68 2.96
C VAL A 70 -12.70 -7.23 4.38
N ALA A 71 -13.14 -7.99 5.37
CA ALA A 71 -12.90 -7.70 6.78
C ALA A 71 -11.43 -7.88 7.22
N SER A 72 -10.58 -8.48 6.38
CA SER A 72 -9.19 -8.77 6.73
C SER A 72 -8.27 -8.70 5.52
N THR A 73 -7.04 -8.23 5.76
CA THR A 73 -5.95 -8.18 4.78
C THR A 73 -5.15 -9.50 4.70
N ARG A 74 -5.59 -10.55 5.39
CA ARG A 74 -4.89 -11.84 5.54
C ARG A 74 -4.53 -12.49 4.20
N GLU A 75 -5.47 -12.55 3.26
CA GLU A 75 -5.26 -13.17 1.95
C GLU A 75 -4.09 -12.52 1.19
N ALA A 76 -3.93 -11.20 1.29
CA ALA A 76 -2.80 -10.52 0.67
C ALA A 76 -1.46 -10.95 1.29
N GLY A 77 -1.42 -11.14 2.61
CA GLY A 77 -0.25 -11.68 3.31
C GLY A 77 0.09 -13.11 2.89
N GLU A 78 -0.91 -13.98 2.79
CA GLU A 78 -0.74 -15.36 2.32
C GLU A 78 -0.21 -15.41 0.88
N ARG A 79 -0.70 -14.54 0.00
CA ARG A 79 -0.22 -14.43 -1.38
C ARG A 79 1.23 -13.96 -1.44
N VAL A 80 1.63 -13.00 -0.60
CA VAL A 80 3.04 -12.58 -0.50
C VAL A 80 3.90 -13.75 -0.02
N ALA A 81 3.47 -14.49 1.01
CA ALA A 81 4.20 -15.65 1.52
C ALA A 81 4.45 -16.71 0.43
N MET A 82 3.47 -16.94 -0.46
CA MET A 82 3.61 -17.91 -1.55
C MET A 82 4.64 -17.52 -2.61
N VAL A 83 4.89 -16.22 -2.81
CA VAL A 83 5.83 -15.72 -3.82
C VAL A 83 7.10 -15.15 -3.21
N LEU A 84 7.28 -15.29 -1.89
CA LEU A 84 8.46 -14.82 -1.18
C LEU A 84 9.70 -15.56 -1.69
N GLY A 85 10.73 -14.81 -2.06
CA GLY A 85 11.91 -15.29 -2.79
C GLY A 85 11.99 -14.74 -4.22
N GLU A 86 10.89 -14.22 -4.76
CA GLU A 86 10.97 -13.46 -6.00
C GLU A 86 11.80 -12.17 -5.79
N PRO A 87 12.55 -11.71 -6.81
CA PRO A 87 13.43 -10.54 -6.66
C PRO A 87 12.71 -9.29 -6.19
N ARG A 88 11.46 -9.09 -6.62
CA ARG A 88 10.62 -7.98 -6.21
C ARG A 88 9.16 -8.38 -6.15
N ILE A 89 8.51 -8.01 -5.05
CA ILE A 89 7.07 -8.15 -4.85
C ILE A 89 6.49 -6.75 -4.62
N VAL A 90 5.50 -6.38 -5.42
CA VAL A 90 4.76 -5.12 -5.29
C VAL A 90 3.37 -5.42 -4.77
N VAL A 91 3.06 -4.89 -3.60
CA VAL A 91 1.76 -5.03 -2.94
C VAL A 91 0.95 -3.77 -3.18
N GLU A 92 -0.25 -3.91 -3.71
CA GLU A 92 -1.17 -2.80 -3.87
C GLU A 92 -1.50 -2.17 -2.52
N GLY A 93 -1.34 -0.86 -2.42
CA GLY A 93 -1.71 -0.07 -1.26
C GLY A 93 -2.85 0.89 -1.57
N GLY A 94 -4.10 0.39 -1.57
CA GLY A 94 -5.32 1.20 -1.68
C GLY A 94 -5.42 2.25 -0.58
N HIS A 95 -6.35 3.19 -0.74
CA HIS A 95 -6.55 4.32 0.19
C HIS A 95 -7.61 4.07 1.27
N ASN A 96 -8.32 2.95 1.20
CA ASN A 96 -9.32 2.59 2.21
C ASN A 96 -8.66 2.04 3.46
N ALA A 97 -9.20 2.38 4.61
CA ALA A 97 -8.84 1.73 5.85
C ALA A 97 -9.31 0.25 5.85
N SER A 98 -8.68 -0.58 6.68
CA SER A 98 -9.12 -1.94 6.93
C SER A 98 -9.41 -2.13 8.42
N PRO A 99 -10.46 -2.85 8.80
CA PRO A 99 -10.79 -3.10 10.22
C PRO A 99 -9.64 -3.76 11.00
N ASP A 100 -8.78 -4.52 10.33
CA ASP A 100 -7.64 -5.19 10.94
C ASP A 100 -6.34 -4.37 10.93
N CYS A 101 -6.38 -3.15 10.35
CA CYS A 101 -5.22 -2.25 10.30
C CYS A 101 -3.93 -2.90 9.76
N GLY A 102 -4.07 -3.86 8.85
CA GLY A 102 -2.96 -4.62 8.27
C GLY A 102 -2.48 -5.80 9.12
N LEU A 103 -3.04 -6.07 10.29
CA LEU A 103 -2.64 -7.20 11.12
C LEU A 103 -2.94 -8.54 10.46
N GLY A 104 -4.03 -8.63 9.70
CA GLY A 104 -4.32 -9.79 8.87
C GLY A 104 -3.20 -10.08 7.85
N PHE A 105 -2.66 -9.06 7.22
CA PHE A 105 -1.50 -9.23 6.33
C PHE A 105 -0.31 -9.87 7.07
N LEU A 106 -0.03 -9.43 8.29
CA LEU A 106 1.04 -10.01 9.11
C LEU A 106 0.76 -11.48 9.46
N THR A 107 -0.48 -11.83 9.83
CA THR A 107 -0.86 -13.23 10.10
C THR A 107 -0.73 -14.12 8.86
N GLY A 108 -1.17 -13.60 7.71
CA GLY A 108 -1.05 -14.30 6.43
C GLY A 108 0.40 -14.50 6.00
N LEU A 109 1.23 -13.45 6.10
CA LEU A 109 2.65 -13.51 5.77
C LEU A 109 3.43 -14.54 6.61
N LEU A 110 3.10 -14.61 7.90
CA LEU A 110 3.74 -15.55 8.84
C LEU A 110 3.10 -16.95 8.89
N GLY A 111 1.90 -17.12 8.33
CA GLY A 111 1.14 -18.36 8.40
C GLY A 111 0.72 -18.73 9.83
N VAL A 112 0.39 -17.75 10.67
CA VAL A 112 0.07 -17.91 12.10
C VAL A 112 -1.38 -17.57 12.42
N ALA A 113 -1.82 -17.85 13.65
CA ALA A 113 -3.14 -17.44 14.15
C ALA A 113 -3.16 -15.95 14.57
N ASP A 114 -4.34 -15.33 14.58
CA ASP A 114 -4.49 -13.92 14.95
C ASP A 114 -4.03 -13.62 16.39
N SER A 115 -4.15 -14.59 17.29
CA SER A 115 -3.65 -14.47 18.67
C SER A 115 -2.12 -14.31 18.76
N GLU A 116 -1.39 -14.75 17.75
CA GLU A 116 0.07 -14.65 17.69
C GLU A 116 0.57 -13.29 17.18
N VAL A 117 -0.34 -12.44 16.69
CA VAL A 117 -0.03 -11.08 16.23
C VAL A 117 -0.80 -10.00 16.99
N SER A 118 -1.38 -10.34 18.13
CA SER A 118 -2.16 -9.43 18.98
C SER A 118 -1.47 -9.16 20.32
N GLY A 119 -1.81 -8.03 20.94
CA GLY A 119 -1.29 -7.67 22.26
C GLY A 119 0.24 -7.71 22.32
N ASP A 120 0.78 -8.31 23.39
CA ASP A 120 2.22 -8.39 23.64
C ASP A 120 2.99 -9.26 22.64
N ALA A 121 2.29 -10.06 21.83
CA ALA A 121 2.92 -10.89 20.80
C ALA A 121 3.29 -10.11 19.53
N LEU A 122 2.65 -8.97 19.29
CA LEU A 122 2.82 -8.18 18.07
C LEU A 122 4.28 -7.75 17.78
N PRO A 123 5.06 -7.24 18.74
CA PRO A 123 6.47 -6.89 18.50
C PRO A 123 7.31 -8.08 18.04
N THR A 124 7.06 -9.25 18.62
CA THR A 124 7.74 -10.51 18.23
C THR A 124 7.34 -10.97 16.84
N ALA A 125 6.06 -10.87 16.50
CA ALA A 125 5.56 -11.21 15.16
C ALA A 125 6.17 -10.29 14.09
N LEU A 126 6.26 -8.99 14.34
CA LEU A 126 6.92 -8.04 13.44
C LEU A 126 8.42 -8.36 13.26
N ALA A 127 9.12 -8.76 14.33
CA ALA A 127 10.52 -9.16 14.24
C ALA A 127 10.68 -10.41 13.35
N ARG A 128 9.83 -11.42 13.52
CA ARG A 128 9.82 -12.64 12.67
C ARG A 128 9.55 -12.30 11.21
N ALA A 129 8.62 -11.37 10.93
CA ALA A 129 8.34 -10.94 9.57
C ALA A 129 9.54 -10.23 8.93
N GLU A 130 10.26 -9.39 9.68
CA GLU A 130 11.49 -8.75 9.20
C GLU A 130 12.59 -9.77 8.89
N GLU A 131 12.80 -10.74 9.78
CA GLU A 131 13.74 -11.84 9.55
C GLU A 131 13.37 -12.64 8.29
N LEU A 132 12.09 -12.97 8.12
CA LEU A 132 11.57 -13.72 6.99
C LEU A 132 11.80 -12.98 5.67
N VAL A 133 11.41 -11.71 5.59
CA VAL A 133 11.57 -10.87 4.39
C VAL A 133 13.05 -10.64 4.10
N THR A 134 13.86 -10.37 5.12
CA THR A 134 15.30 -10.17 4.94
C THR A 134 15.99 -11.45 4.42
N ALA A 135 15.68 -12.59 5.01
CA ALA A 135 16.26 -13.87 4.61
C ALA A 135 15.86 -14.29 3.20
N SER A 136 14.68 -13.90 2.72
CA SER A 136 14.21 -14.18 1.36
C SER A 136 14.98 -13.41 0.29
N GLY A 137 15.63 -12.30 0.64
CA GLY A 137 16.28 -11.39 -0.32
C GLY A 137 15.32 -10.59 -1.19
N THR A 138 14.02 -10.65 -0.93
CA THR A 138 12.96 -9.98 -1.70
C THR A 138 12.95 -8.46 -1.45
N ASP A 139 12.88 -7.66 -2.51
CA ASP A 139 12.51 -6.24 -2.43
C ASP A 139 10.98 -6.14 -2.29
N LEU A 140 10.48 -6.15 -1.03
CA LEU A 140 9.06 -6.05 -0.73
C LEU A 140 8.63 -4.58 -0.72
N VAL A 141 7.70 -4.21 -1.61
CA VAL A 141 7.29 -2.83 -1.85
C VAL A 141 5.78 -2.69 -1.67
N CYS A 142 5.35 -1.72 -0.88
CA CYS A 142 3.96 -1.24 -0.90
C CYS A 142 3.84 -0.11 -1.91
N ALA A 143 3.02 -0.29 -2.93
CA ALA A 143 2.66 0.75 -3.90
C ALA A 143 1.53 1.61 -3.32
N ALA A 144 1.88 2.69 -2.62
CA ALA A 144 0.92 3.52 -1.92
C ALA A 144 0.18 4.48 -2.87
N SER A 145 -1.14 4.37 -2.95
CA SER A 145 -2.00 5.32 -3.65
C SER A 145 -2.51 6.46 -2.74
N THR A 146 -2.13 6.45 -1.47
CA THR A 146 -2.42 7.51 -0.51
C THR A 146 -1.16 7.94 0.22
N PRO A 147 -0.97 9.25 0.49
CA PRO A 147 0.11 9.75 1.33
C PRO A 147 -0.15 9.56 2.84
N ARG A 148 -1.39 9.19 3.21
CA ARG A 148 -1.83 9.19 4.60
C ARG A 148 -1.10 8.14 5.45
N PRO A 149 -0.70 8.49 6.68
CA PRO A 149 -0.17 7.53 7.63
C PRO A 149 -1.28 6.63 8.20
N LEU A 150 -0.88 5.53 8.83
CA LEU A 150 -1.81 4.69 9.59
C LEU A 150 -2.22 5.38 10.89
N LEU A 151 -1.28 6.03 11.59
CA LEU A 151 -1.50 6.71 12.88
C LEU A 151 -1.19 8.20 12.79
N GLY A 152 -2.03 9.01 13.40
CA GLY A 152 -1.88 10.47 13.48
C GLY A 152 -3.15 11.21 13.09
N LEU A 153 -3.12 12.55 13.14
CA LEU A 153 -4.29 13.40 12.87
C LEU A 153 -4.82 13.27 11.43
N ASP A 154 -3.93 13.07 10.45
CA ASP A 154 -4.28 12.88 9.05
C ASP A 154 -4.28 11.40 8.65
N SER A 155 -4.39 10.49 9.61
CA SER A 155 -4.35 9.05 9.36
C SER A 155 -5.55 8.56 8.56
N VAL A 156 -5.40 7.40 7.93
CA VAL A 156 -6.54 6.75 7.26
C VAL A 156 -7.65 6.42 8.25
N LEU A 157 -7.30 6.09 9.51
CA LEU A 157 -8.27 5.78 10.57
C LEU A 157 -9.06 7.00 11.02
N ALA A 158 -8.45 8.20 11.00
CA ALA A 158 -9.12 9.45 11.43
C ALA A 158 -10.13 9.97 10.40
N VAL A 159 -10.07 9.50 9.15
CA VAL A 159 -10.81 10.08 8.02
C VAL A 159 -11.85 9.13 7.45
N ASP A 160 -11.83 7.86 7.83
CA ASP A 160 -12.83 6.90 7.38
C ASP A 160 -14.03 6.87 8.35
N PRO A 161 -15.19 7.46 7.97
CA PRO A 161 -16.37 7.48 8.83
C PRO A 161 -16.97 6.09 9.05
N ASP A 162 -16.74 5.13 8.15
CA ASP A 162 -17.28 3.77 8.22
C ASP A 162 -16.48 2.88 9.18
N LEU A 163 -15.25 3.28 9.46
CA LEU A 163 -14.37 2.63 10.45
C LEU A 163 -14.31 3.39 11.77
N ASN A 164 -15.29 4.22 12.08
CA ASN A 164 -15.35 4.90 13.36
C ASN A 164 -15.64 3.85 14.46
N PRO A 165 -14.61 3.13 14.99
CA PRO A 165 -14.83 2.21 16.08
C PRO A 165 -15.33 3.00 17.27
N ILE A 166 -16.07 2.35 18.14
CA ILE A 166 -16.43 2.91 19.44
C ILE A 166 -15.11 3.42 20.06
N GLU A 167 -15.12 4.66 20.51
CA GLU A 167 -13.94 5.45 20.95
C GLU A 167 -12.91 4.67 21.82
N GLU A 168 -13.38 3.70 22.61
CA GLU A 168 -12.55 2.80 23.43
C GLU A 168 -11.72 1.81 22.59
N GLN A 169 -12.29 1.28 21.49
CA GLN A 169 -11.57 0.32 20.64
C GLN A 169 -10.49 1.01 19.80
N ASP A 170 -10.75 2.22 19.35
CA ASP A 170 -9.79 3.03 18.61
C ASP A 170 -8.57 3.38 19.49
N THR A 171 -8.82 3.78 20.74
CA THR A 171 -7.74 4.08 21.71
C THR A 171 -6.88 2.86 22.02
N ALA A 172 -7.49 1.68 22.20
CA ALA A 172 -6.77 0.43 22.48
C ALA A 172 -5.91 -0.01 21.30
N LEU A 173 -6.48 -0.02 20.09
CA LEU A 173 -5.77 -0.38 18.86
C LEU A 173 -4.65 0.61 18.55
N THR A 174 -4.91 1.90 18.63
CA THR A 174 -3.91 2.95 18.44
C THR A 174 -2.78 2.84 19.48
N GLY A 175 -3.09 2.55 20.73
CA GLY A 175 -2.13 2.31 21.80
C GLY A 175 -1.23 1.11 21.49
N LEU A 176 -1.86 -0.02 21.11
CA LEU A 176 -1.15 -1.25 20.73
C LEU A 176 -0.19 -1.02 19.56
N LEU A 177 -0.67 -0.43 18.47
CA LEU A 177 0.14 -0.16 17.29
C LEU A 177 1.27 0.82 17.61
N THR A 178 0.98 1.87 18.39
CA THR A 178 1.99 2.85 18.80
C THR A 178 3.11 2.17 19.59
N GLN A 179 2.76 1.32 20.55
CA GLN A 179 3.73 0.59 21.36
C GLN A 179 4.53 -0.41 20.53
N ALA A 180 3.86 -1.20 19.69
CA ALA A 180 4.49 -2.22 18.87
C ALA A 180 5.52 -1.65 17.89
N PHE A 181 5.22 -0.50 17.30
CA PHE A 181 6.10 0.15 16.33
C PHE A 181 7.16 1.07 16.97
N ALA A 182 6.97 1.53 18.23
CA ALA A 182 7.88 2.47 18.89
C ALA A 182 9.29 1.91 19.11
N HIS A 183 9.42 0.61 19.27
CA HIS A 183 10.67 -0.06 19.61
C HIS A 183 11.38 -0.66 18.38
N ARG A 184 10.88 -0.43 17.18
CA ARG A 184 11.50 -0.99 15.98
C ARG A 184 12.48 0.00 15.37
N PRO A 185 13.75 -0.39 15.23
CA PRO A 185 14.69 0.40 14.46
C PRO A 185 14.21 0.44 13.00
N LEU A 186 14.16 1.63 12.43
CA LEU A 186 13.96 1.77 10.99
C LEU A 186 15.14 1.15 10.26
N GLY A 187 14.86 0.31 9.28
CA GLY A 187 15.89 -0.19 8.38
C GLY A 187 16.65 0.97 7.73
N ARG A 188 17.93 0.76 7.41
CA ARG A 188 18.83 1.80 6.85
C ARG A 188 18.25 2.58 5.67
N ARG A 189 17.37 1.94 4.87
CA ARG A 189 16.69 2.57 3.73
C ARG A 189 15.54 3.49 4.16
N GLN A 190 14.85 3.18 5.26
CA GLN A 190 13.74 3.98 5.78
C GLN A 190 14.21 5.25 6.52
N LEU A 191 15.42 5.26 7.07
CA LEU A 191 16.00 6.45 7.73
C LEU A 191 16.17 7.65 6.79
N ILE A 192 16.25 7.39 5.48
CA ILE A 192 16.44 8.45 4.47
C ILE A 192 15.07 9.01 4.01
N GLU A 193 14.00 8.22 4.11
CA GLU A 193 12.68 8.55 3.54
C GLU A 193 11.62 8.94 4.61
N SER A 194 11.85 8.64 5.89
CA SER A 194 10.90 8.90 6.97
C SER A 194 11.39 9.97 7.93
N SER A 195 10.72 11.12 7.94
CA SER A 195 10.99 12.21 8.90
C SER A 195 10.60 11.89 10.35
N THR A 196 9.82 10.84 10.58
CA THR A 196 9.21 10.55 11.89
C THR A 196 9.84 9.39 12.66
N GLY A 197 10.64 8.55 11.99
CA GLY A 197 11.25 7.38 12.63
C GLY A 197 10.28 6.28 13.07
N HIS A 198 8.97 6.40 12.78
CA HIS A 198 7.93 5.48 13.23
C HIS A 198 7.18 4.89 12.03
N PRO A 199 7.25 3.56 11.78
CA PRO A 199 6.67 2.94 10.59
C PRO A 199 5.20 3.29 10.34
N ALA A 200 4.37 3.35 11.38
CA ALA A 200 2.95 3.65 11.25
C ALA A 200 2.62 5.15 11.10
N ARG A 201 3.59 6.04 11.23
CA ARG A 201 3.44 7.50 11.07
C ARG A 201 4.13 8.04 9.83
N GLY A 202 4.80 7.18 9.08
CA GLY A 202 5.46 7.53 7.83
C GLY A 202 4.48 7.74 6.68
N TYR A 203 4.95 8.41 5.63
CA TYR A 203 4.22 8.58 4.38
C TYR A 203 3.67 7.26 3.87
N GLY A 204 2.39 7.22 3.53
CA GLY A 204 1.75 6.05 2.92
C GLY A 204 1.61 4.82 3.81
N SER A 205 1.94 4.92 5.11
CA SER A 205 1.85 3.76 6.01
C SER A 205 0.41 3.27 6.22
N GLY A 206 -0.60 4.12 5.99
CA GLY A 206 -2.00 3.75 5.98
C GLY A 206 -2.45 3.04 4.70
N ALA A 207 -1.63 3.00 3.67
CA ALA A 207 -1.96 2.38 2.40
C ALA A 207 -2.29 0.88 2.55
N GLY A 208 -3.27 0.39 1.78
CA GLY A 208 -3.75 -0.99 1.90
C GLY A 208 -4.37 -1.30 3.26
N GLY A 209 -5.01 -0.29 3.90
CA GLY A 209 -5.64 -0.46 5.20
C GLY A 209 -4.66 -0.71 6.36
N GLY A 210 -3.40 -0.22 6.24
CA GLY A 210 -2.35 -0.44 7.22
C GLY A 210 -1.28 -1.44 6.77
N VAL A 211 -1.48 -2.15 5.67
CA VAL A 211 -0.48 -3.07 5.08
C VAL A 211 0.84 -2.35 4.83
N GLY A 212 0.81 -1.06 4.41
CA GLY A 212 2.01 -0.26 4.26
C GLY A 212 2.87 -0.16 5.53
N ALA A 213 2.24 0.03 6.71
CA ALA A 213 2.95 0.06 7.98
C ALA A 213 3.59 -1.29 8.31
N ILE A 214 2.89 -2.40 8.07
CA ILE A 214 3.41 -3.76 8.30
C ILE A 214 4.59 -4.04 7.37
N ILE A 215 4.47 -3.73 6.07
CA ILE A 215 5.56 -3.89 5.10
C ILE A 215 6.79 -3.09 5.54
N ALA A 216 6.60 -1.83 5.93
CA ALA A 216 7.70 -1.00 6.42
C ALA A 216 8.35 -1.57 7.68
N ALA A 217 7.54 -2.10 8.63
CA ALA A 217 8.04 -2.73 9.84
C ALA A 217 8.72 -4.09 9.59
N SER A 218 8.43 -4.74 8.47
CA SER A 218 9.02 -6.02 8.05
C SER A 218 10.25 -5.84 7.14
N GLY A 219 10.87 -4.66 7.11
CA GLY A 219 12.07 -4.41 6.31
C GLY A 219 11.81 -4.09 4.83
N GLY A 220 10.54 -4.06 4.40
CA GLY A 220 10.13 -3.58 3.09
C GLY A 220 10.08 -2.05 3.02
N ARG A 221 9.56 -1.50 1.93
CA ARG A 221 9.47 -0.04 1.71
C ARG A 221 8.14 0.37 1.12
N ILE A 222 7.78 1.63 1.34
CA ILE A 222 6.59 2.26 0.78
C ILE A 222 7.03 3.19 -0.34
N VAL A 223 6.40 3.09 -1.49
CA VAL A 223 6.68 3.94 -2.66
C VAL A 223 5.36 4.46 -3.22
N PRO A 224 5.26 5.76 -3.55
CA PRO A 224 4.08 6.25 -4.26
C PRO A 224 3.85 5.48 -5.55
N THR A 225 2.60 5.04 -5.80
CA THR A 225 2.27 4.24 -7.00
C THR A 225 2.73 4.93 -8.29
N GLY A 226 2.57 6.26 -8.38
CA GLY A 226 2.97 7.01 -9.57
C GLY A 226 4.50 7.12 -9.78
N VAL A 227 5.31 6.72 -8.81
CA VAL A 227 6.79 6.67 -8.93
C VAL A 227 7.26 5.27 -9.29
N LEU A 228 6.47 4.26 -8.90
CA LEU A 228 6.81 2.85 -9.06
C LEU A 228 6.54 2.34 -10.48
N LEU A 229 5.50 2.82 -11.13
CA LEU A 229 4.99 2.42 -12.44
C LEU A 229 5.40 3.42 -13.52
#